data_782e32a1828c6e07cacf3e343c936223
#
_entry.id   782e32a1828c6e07cacf3e343c936223
#
_cell.length_a   1.000
_cell.length_b   1.000
_cell.length_c   1.000
_cell.angle_alpha   90.00
_cell.angle_beta   90.00
_cell.angle_gamma   90.00
#
_symmetry.space_group_name_H-M   'P 1'
#
loop_
_entity.id
_entity.type
_entity.pdbx_description
1 polymer ?
#
loop_
_entity_poly.entity_id
_entity_poly.type
_entity_poly.pdbx_seq_one_letter_code
_entity_poly.pdbx_strand_id
1 'polypeptide(L)'
;METNYRKIEFGFGDISSAVKELNQYKERGELAYGEFNGQKLYSDIDNIDSAYKKITGKTKAEFDEDERIRHEEYKAEEKRHKEAIPELTKEWIEKGNKILDEQYHEKWAKCVPIRLDDLYRGFELEATIDIVKELNAGCELDKAKEIIEGQGHSGTSFGLVCSMVKSFCNRGAEFVAYVR
;
A
#
# COMPACT_ATOMS: atom_id res chain seq x y z
N MET A 1 26.82 38.46 -18.57
CA MET A 1 27.29 38.21 -17.21
C MET A 1 26.65 36.91 -16.74
N GLU A 2 27.44 35.92 -16.40
CA GLU A 2 26.88 34.70 -15.81
C GLU A 2 26.43 35.01 -14.39
N THR A 3 25.17 34.75 -14.12
CA THR A 3 24.58 34.94 -12.78
C THR A 3 25.12 33.83 -11.86
N ASN A 4 25.88 34.21 -10.85
CA ASN A 4 26.55 33.25 -9.96
C ASN A 4 25.60 32.90 -8.79
N TYR A 5 24.93 31.74 -8.87
CA TYR A 5 24.07 31.21 -7.82
C TYR A 5 24.86 30.36 -6.82
N ARG A 6 24.61 30.54 -5.56
CA ARG A 6 25.07 29.63 -4.49
C ARG A 6 24.25 28.35 -4.52
N LYS A 7 24.88 27.19 -4.67
CA LYS A 7 24.21 25.90 -4.49
C LYS A 7 23.93 25.65 -3.02
N ILE A 8 22.69 25.24 -2.71
CA ILE A 8 22.27 24.82 -1.38
C ILE A 8 21.70 23.41 -1.44
N GLU A 9 21.68 22.72 -0.31
CA GLU A 9 21.00 21.44 -0.13
C GLU A 9 19.74 21.70 0.69
N PHE A 10 18.59 21.28 0.17
CA PHE A 10 17.33 21.40 0.91
C PHE A 10 17.32 20.39 2.08
N GLY A 11 16.77 20.81 3.21
CA GLY A 11 16.46 19.92 4.32
C GLY A 11 15.33 18.94 3.96
N PHE A 12 15.00 18.07 4.92
CA PHE A 12 13.81 17.20 4.78
C PHE A 12 12.53 18.05 4.72
N GLY A 13 11.68 17.80 3.72
CA GLY A 13 10.42 18.52 3.59
C GLY A 13 9.76 18.31 2.23
N ASP A 14 8.71 19.04 2.02
CA ASP A 14 7.95 19.12 0.77
C ASP A 14 8.43 20.29 -0.12
N ILE A 15 7.77 20.45 -1.26
CA ILE A 15 8.05 21.55 -2.21
C ILE A 15 7.90 22.91 -1.53
N SER A 16 6.90 23.08 -0.66
CA SER A 16 6.65 24.34 0.05
C SER A 16 7.78 24.67 1.01
N SER A 17 8.36 23.68 1.66
CA SER A 17 9.53 23.83 2.53
C SER A 17 10.77 24.26 1.75
N ALA A 18 11.02 23.65 0.59
CA ALA A 18 12.13 24.04 -0.28
C ALA A 18 11.99 25.48 -0.79
N VAL A 19 10.80 25.89 -1.20
CA VAL A 19 10.53 27.30 -1.62
C VAL A 19 10.68 28.27 -0.45
N LYS A 20 10.22 27.91 0.75
CA LYS A 20 10.38 28.72 1.95
C LYS A 20 11.85 28.93 2.29
N GLU A 21 12.68 27.91 2.14
CA GLU A 21 14.13 28.01 2.36
C GLU A 21 14.79 28.94 1.32
N LEU A 22 14.44 28.81 0.02
CA LEU A 22 14.91 29.71 -1.04
C LEU A 22 14.49 31.17 -0.78
N ASN A 23 13.28 31.41 -0.29
CA ASN A 23 12.82 32.76 0.05
C ASN A 23 13.67 33.42 1.13
N GLN A 24 14.24 32.68 2.08
CA GLN A 24 15.17 33.26 3.07
C GLN A 24 16.46 33.80 2.43
N TYR A 25 16.96 33.16 1.36
CA TYR A 25 18.09 33.68 0.59
C TYR A 25 17.69 34.93 -0.21
N LYS A 26 16.53 34.89 -0.86
CA LYS A 26 15.97 36.05 -1.57
C LYS A 26 15.82 37.28 -0.66
N GLU A 27 15.30 37.11 0.54
CA GLU A 27 15.14 38.18 1.54
C GLU A 27 16.47 38.80 1.97
N ARG A 28 17.57 38.02 1.93
CA ARG A 28 18.93 38.52 2.19
C ARG A 28 19.60 39.14 0.95
N GLY A 29 18.93 39.14 -0.20
CA GLY A 29 19.52 39.59 -1.48
C GLY A 29 20.53 38.58 -2.05
N GLU A 30 20.52 37.32 -1.60
CA GLU A 30 21.43 36.28 -2.06
C GLU A 30 20.77 35.45 -3.17
N LEU A 31 21.54 35.20 -4.23
CA LEU A 31 21.11 34.29 -5.30
C LEU A 31 21.51 32.87 -4.95
N ALA A 32 20.50 32.01 -4.75
CA ALA A 32 20.69 30.61 -4.41
C ALA A 32 19.85 29.67 -5.30
N TYR A 33 20.31 28.45 -5.47
CA TYR A 33 19.51 27.38 -6.06
C TYR A 33 19.71 26.06 -5.30
N GLY A 34 18.69 25.24 -5.30
CA GLY A 34 18.75 23.86 -4.81
C GLY A 34 18.09 22.91 -5.78
N GLU A 35 18.30 21.63 -5.58
CA GLU A 35 17.70 20.58 -6.39
C GLU A 35 16.68 19.79 -5.58
N PHE A 36 15.45 19.70 -6.09
CA PHE A 36 14.35 18.97 -5.46
C PHE A 36 13.71 18.03 -6.50
N ASN A 37 13.73 16.72 -6.24
CA ASN A 37 13.24 15.69 -7.17
C ASN A 37 13.79 15.84 -8.60
N GLY A 38 15.10 16.12 -8.73
CA GLY A 38 15.75 16.29 -10.02
C GLY A 38 15.47 17.63 -10.73
N GLN A 39 14.70 18.54 -10.10
CA GLN A 39 14.42 19.88 -10.64
C GLN A 39 15.17 20.96 -9.88
N LYS A 40 15.80 21.89 -10.61
CA LYS A 40 16.46 23.06 -10.03
C LYS A 40 15.44 24.15 -9.73
N LEU A 41 15.44 24.60 -8.48
CA LEU A 41 14.66 25.73 -8.01
C LEU A 41 15.59 26.90 -7.63
N TYR A 42 15.23 28.12 -7.98
CA TYR A 42 16.05 29.31 -7.82
C TYR A 42 15.35 30.36 -6.94
N SER A 43 16.10 31.03 -6.08
CA SER A 43 15.58 31.98 -5.09
C SER A 43 14.92 33.23 -5.70
N ASP A 44 15.37 33.68 -6.84
CA ASP A 44 14.91 34.90 -7.54
C ASP A 44 13.85 34.61 -8.62
N ILE A 45 13.80 33.38 -9.13
CA ILE A 45 12.93 32.98 -10.24
C ILE A 45 11.70 32.21 -9.75
N ASP A 46 11.88 31.28 -8.81
CA ASP A 46 10.83 30.35 -8.42
C ASP A 46 10.02 30.87 -7.22
N ASN A 47 8.72 30.90 -7.41
CA ASN A 47 7.72 31.02 -6.35
C ASN A 47 7.05 29.67 -6.10
N ILE A 48 6.09 29.63 -5.18
CA ILE A 48 5.42 28.39 -4.78
C ILE A 48 4.74 27.70 -5.98
N ASP A 49 4.03 28.46 -6.82
CA ASP A 49 3.30 27.90 -7.96
C ASP A 49 4.23 27.43 -9.08
N SER A 50 5.31 28.20 -9.39
CA SER A 50 6.29 27.77 -10.38
C SER A 50 7.06 26.52 -9.94
N ALA A 51 7.38 26.41 -8.66
CA ALA A 51 8.04 25.23 -8.09
C ALA A 51 7.14 23.99 -8.18
N TYR A 52 5.87 24.12 -7.75
CA TYR A 52 4.91 23.03 -7.91
C TYR A 52 4.72 22.64 -9.37
N LYS A 53 4.60 23.62 -10.28
CA LYS A 53 4.43 23.37 -11.71
C LYS A 53 5.63 22.68 -12.35
N LYS A 54 6.86 23.03 -11.96
CA LYS A 54 8.08 22.36 -12.41
C LYS A 54 8.15 20.88 -11.96
N ILE A 55 7.73 20.59 -10.74
CA ILE A 55 7.90 19.29 -10.11
C ILE A 55 6.72 18.35 -10.38
N THR A 56 5.49 18.88 -10.33
CA THR A 56 4.25 18.09 -10.40
C THR A 56 3.44 18.31 -11.67
N GLY A 57 3.78 19.32 -12.46
CA GLY A 57 2.99 19.77 -13.62
C GLY A 57 1.77 20.64 -13.28
N LYS A 58 1.49 20.90 -11.99
CA LYS A 58 0.31 21.63 -11.47
C LYS A 58 0.74 22.79 -10.59
N THR A 59 -0.10 23.81 -10.47
CA THR A 59 0.04 24.84 -9.43
C THR A 59 -0.18 24.24 -8.04
N LYS A 60 0.23 24.99 -6.99
CA LYS A 60 -0.03 24.51 -5.63
C LYS A 60 -1.52 24.31 -5.36
N ALA A 61 -2.36 25.24 -5.79
CA ALA A 61 -3.80 25.14 -5.59
C ALA A 61 -4.42 23.91 -6.29
N GLU A 62 -4.01 23.63 -7.52
CA GLU A 62 -4.45 22.42 -8.26
C GLU A 62 -3.96 21.14 -7.59
N PHE A 63 -2.74 21.13 -7.08
CA PHE A 63 -2.18 19.98 -6.35
C PHE A 63 -2.94 19.74 -5.04
N ASP A 64 -3.17 20.80 -4.25
CA ASP A 64 -3.91 20.71 -2.98
C ASP A 64 -5.35 20.21 -3.20
N GLU A 65 -6.01 20.64 -4.29
CA GLU A 65 -7.36 20.19 -4.64
C GLU A 65 -7.37 18.71 -5.03
N ASP A 66 -6.41 18.25 -5.82
CA ASP A 66 -6.30 16.82 -6.14
C ASP A 66 -6.03 15.97 -4.89
N GLU A 67 -5.19 16.44 -3.97
CA GLU A 67 -4.94 15.76 -2.69
C GLU A 67 -6.22 15.68 -1.85
N ARG A 68 -7.00 16.79 -1.83
CA ARG A 68 -8.29 16.83 -1.13
C ARG A 68 -9.27 15.81 -1.71
N ILE A 69 -9.40 15.78 -3.05
CA ILE A 69 -10.28 14.83 -3.76
C ILE A 69 -9.85 13.39 -3.46
N ARG A 70 -8.56 13.07 -3.62
CA ARG A 70 -8.04 11.73 -3.32
C ARG A 70 -8.31 11.30 -1.88
N HIS A 71 -8.17 12.24 -0.94
CA HIS A 71 -8.42 11.95 0.47
C HIS A 71 -9.91 11.70 0.76
N GLU A 72 -10.81 12.44 0.12
CA GLU A 72 -12.25 12.23 0.21
C GLU A 72 -12.67 10.90 -0.41
N GLU A 73 -12.14 10.57 -1.58
CA GLU A 73 -12.36 9.28 -2.24
C GLU A 73 -11.88 8.11 -1.37
N TYR A 74 -10.67 8.22 -0.81
CA TYR A 74 -10.14 7.21 0.11
C TYR A 74 -11.03 7.01 1.34
N LYS A 75 -11.48 8.10 1.97
CA LYS A 75 -12.40 8.03 3.11
C LYS A 75 -13.75 7.41 2.75
N ALA A 76 -14.28 7.75 1.58
CA ALA A 76 -15.54 7.20 1.11
C ALA A 76 -15.41 5.69 0.82
N GLU A 77 -14.28 5.26 0.27
CA GLU A 77 -13.97 3.85 0.03
C GLU A 77 -13.78 3.08 1.35
N GLU A 78 -13.03 3.65 2.29
CA GLU A 78 -12.84 3.06 3.62
C GLU A 78 -14.17 2.85 4.34
N LYS A 79 -15.04 3.86 4.29
CA LYS A 79 -16.37 3.77 4.87
C LYS A 79 -17.21 2.66 4.22
N ARG A 80 -17.26 2.63 2.88
CA ARG A 80 -17.98 1.57 2.14
C ARG A 80 -17.46 0.18 2.49
N HIS A 81 -16.13 0.03 2.60
CA HIS A 81 -15.53 -1.24 2.99
C HIS A 81 -15.97 -1.65 4.40
N LYS A 82 -15.87 -0.75 5.38
CA LYS A 82 -16.31 -1.02 6.76
C LYS A 82 -17.79 -1.41 6.85
N GLU A 83 -18.64 -0.75 6.08
CA GLU A 83 -20.07 -1.06 6.01
C GLU A 83 -20.32 -2.45 5.37
N ALA A 84 -19.47 -2.92 4.48
CA ALA A 84 -19.57 -4.22 3.84
C ALA A 84 -19.04 -5.39 4.69
N ILE A 85 -18.16 -5.15 5.69
CA ILE A 85 -17.52 -6.20 6.50
C ILE A 85 -18.53 -7.21 7.08
N PRO A 86 -19.69 -6.85 7.64
CA PRO A 86 -20.62 -7.83 8.19
C PRO A 86 -21.14 -8.85 7.17
N GLU A 87 -21.40 -8.40 5.93
CA GLU A 87 -21.87 -9.29 4.86
C GLU A 87 -20.74 -10.11 4.28
N LEU A 88 -19.60 -9.49 4.01
CA LEU A 88 -18.38 -10.19 3.59
C LEU A 88 -17.96 -11.25 4.61
N THR A 89 -18.09 -10.97 5.90
CA THR A 89 -17.79 -11.93 6.97
C THR A 89 -18.64 -13.19 6.84
N LYS A 90 -19.93 -13.06 6.61
CA LYS A 90 -20.81 -14.23 6.42
C LYS A 90 -20.40 -15.03 5.18
N GLU A 91 -20.19 -14.33 4.07
CA GLU A 91 -19.78 -14.95 2.81
C GLU A 91 -18.49 -15.75 2.97
N TRP A 92 -17.46 -15.15 3.56
CA TRP A 92 -16.16 -15.80 3.77
C TRP A 92 -16.21 -16.94 4.77
N ILE A 93 -17.04 -16.85 5.83
CA ILE A 93 -17.28 -17.95 6.76
C ILE A 93 -17.92 -19.14 6.02
N GLU A 94 -18.94 -18.89 5.21
CA GLU A 94 -19.58 -19.94 4.42
C GLU A 94 -18.63 -20.59 3.40
N LYS A 95 -17.84 -19.78 2.69
CA LYS A 95 -16.82 -20.29 1.77
C LYS A 95 -15.81 -21.19 2.50
N GLY A 96 -15.28 -20.71 3.62
CA GLY A 96 -14.32 -21.46 4.42
C GLY A 96 -14.91 -22.77 4.96
N ASN A 97 -16.11 -22.74 5.52
CA ASN A 97 -16.76 -23.94 6.08
C ASN A 97 -17.05 -25.03 5.03
N LYS A 98 -17.10 -24.70 3.74
CA LYS A 98 -17.23 -25.70 2.65
C LYS A 98 -15.92 -26.40 2.31
N ILE A 99 -14.78 -25.83 2.64
CA ILE A 99 -13.45 -26.26 2.20
C ILE A 99 -12.58 -26.73 3.35
N LEU A 100 -12.65 -26.02 4.50
CA LEU A 100 -11.84 -26.32 5.67
C LEU A 100 -12.41 -27.49 6.44
N ASP A 101 -11.54 -28.28 7.08
CA ASP A 101 -11.96 -29.32 8.01
C ASP A 101 -12.75 -28.70 9.18
N GLU A 102 -13.75 -29.41 9.70
CA GLU A 102 -14.67 -28.93 10.74
C GLU A 102 -13.96 -28.38 11.98
N GLN A 103 -12.82 -28.97 12.35
CA GLN A 103 -11.99 -28.51 13.47
C GLN A 103 -11.48 -27.07 13.33
N TYR A 104 -11.48 -26.50 12.13
CA TYR A 104 -11.03 -25.12 11.86
C TYR A 104 -12.17 -24.11 11.74
N HIS A 105 -13.44 -24.52 11.66
CA HIS A 105 -14.57 -23.65 11.39
C HIS A 105 -14.72 -22.53 12.45
N GLU A 106 -14.63 -22.85 13.74
CA GLU A 106 -14.72 -21.85 14.80
C GLU A 106 -13.56 -20.84 14.74
N LYS A 107 -12.36 -21.34 14.52
CA LYS A 107 -11.17 -20.48 14.38
C LYS A 107 -11.25 -19.59 13.14
N TRP A 108 -11.75 -20.12 12.02
CA TRP A 108 -11.98 -19.40 10.78
C TRP A 108 -12.99 -18.29 10.99
N ALA A 109 -14.15 -18.59 11.57
CA ALA A 109 -15.19 -17.61 11.85
C ALA A 109 -14.71 -16.43 12.73
N LYS A 110 -13.81 -16.69 13.68
CA LYS A 110 -13.17 -15.64 14.48
C LYS A 110 -12.10 -14.83 13.72
N CYS A 111 -11.40 -15.49 12.79
CA CYS A 111 -10.31 -14.89 12.03
C CYS A 111 -10.81 -13.95 10.92
N VAL A 112 -11.83 -14.35 10.17
CA VAL A 112 -12.34 -13.65 8.98
C VAL A 112 -12.63 -12.16 9.23
N PRO A 113 -13.44 -11.75 10.23
CA PRO A 113 -13.74 -10.34 10.42
C PRO A 113 -12.50 -9.51 10.75
N ILE A 114 -11.52 -10.07 11.45
CA ILE A 114 -10.26 -9.41 11.76
C ILE A 114 -9.44 -9.18 10.48
N ARG A 115 -9.42 -10.18 9.59
CA ARG A 115 -8.69 -10.07 8.32
C ARG A 115 -9.36 -9.11 7.34
N LEU A 116 -10.68 -8.99 7.36
CA LEU A 116 -11.42 -8.04 6.54
C LEU A 116 -11.26 -6.59 7.03
N ASP A 117 -11.09 -6.37 8.34
CA ASP A 117 -10.93 -5.03 8.93
C ASP A 117 -9.48 -4.54 8.98
N ASP A 118 -8.51 -5.38 8.63
CA ASP A 118 -7.10 -4.97 8.63
C ASP A 118 -6.68 -4.24 7.36
N LEU A 119 -5.41 -3.81 7.34
CA LEU A 119 -4.81 -3.07 6.22
C LEU A 119 -4.92 -3.79 4.87
N TYR A 120 -4.93 -5.12 4.88
CA TYR A 120 -4.97 -5.97 3.67
C TYR A 120 -6.39 -6.32 3.23
N ARG A 121 -7.42 -5.95 4.02
CA ARG A 121 -8.85 -6.11 3.71
C ARG A 121 -9.22 -7.53 3.25
N GLY A 122 -8.58 -8.55 3.85
CA GLY A 122 -8.84 -9.95 3.55
C GLY A 122 -8.26 -10.44 2.22
N PHE A 123 -7.32 -9.72 1.63
CA PHE A 123 -6.70 -10.05 0.35
C PHE A 123 -6.14 -11.49 0.28
N GLU A 124 -5.70 -12.05 1.41
CA GLU A 124 -5.15 -13.40 1.50
C GLU A 124 -6.20 -14.50 1.66
N LEU A 125 -7.47 -14.18 1.91
CA LEU A 125 -8.51 -15.18 2.24
C LEU A 125 -8.77 -16.13 1.06
N GLU A 126 -8.84 -15.60 -0.16
CA GLU A 126 -9.10 -16.41 -1.36
C GLU A 126 -7.97 -17.40 -1.63
N ALA A 127 -6.73 -16.92 -1.67
CA ALA A 127 -5.55 -17.76 -1.85
C ALA A 127 -5.46 -18.84 -0.75
N THR A 128 -5.80 -18.50 0.49
CA THR A 128 -5.83 -19.45 1.60
C THR A 128 -6.82 -20.58 1.33
N ILE A 129 -8.06 -20.26 0.95
CA ILE A 129 -9.09 -21.27 0.67
C ILE A 129 -8.70 -22.14 -0.53
N ASP A 130 -8.21 -21.54 -1.62
CA ASP A 130 -7.83 -22.27 -2.82
C ASP A 130 -6.67 -23.24 -2.55
N ILE A 131 -5.64 -22.78 -1.82
CA ILE A 131 -4.52 -23.64 -1.44
C ILE A 131 -4.97 -24.76 -0.52
N VAL A 132 -5.78 -24.47 0.49
CA VAL A 132 -6.28 -25.51 1.42
C VAL A 132 -7.13 -26.55 0.67
N LYS A 133 -7.97 -26.10 -0.26
CA LYS A 133 -8.76 -27.00 -1.13
C LYS A 133 -7.87 -27.97 -1.91
N GLU A 134 -6.83 -27.47 -2.55
CA GLU A 134 -5.90 -28.31 -3.32
C GLU A 134 -5.09 -29.25 -2.41
N LEU A 135 -4.61 -28.76 -1.27
CA LEU A 135 -3.88 -29.59 -0.31
C LEU A 135 -4.75 -30.69 0.29
N ASN A 136 -6.03 -30.42 0.60
CA ASN A 136 -6.98 -31.41 1.09
C ASN A 136 -7.35 -32.43 0.01
N ALA A 137 -7.33 -32.03 -1.27
CA ALA A 137 -7.48 -32.96 -2.39
C ALA A 137 -6.24 -33.86 -2.65
N GLY A 138 -5.15 -33.64 -1.91
CA GLY A 138 -3.93 -34.42 -2.02
C GLY A 138 -3.00 -34.01 -3.15
N CYS A 139 -3.12 -32.76 -3.67
CA CYS A 139 -2.25 -32.29 -4.73
C CYS A 139 -0.77 -32.16 -4.30
N GLU A 140 0.12 -32.16 -5.28
CA GLU A 140 1.54 -31.85 -5.09
C GLU A 140 1.72 -30.41 -4.60
N LEU A 141 2.77 -30.16 -3.78
CA LEU A 141 3.03 -28.84 -3.18
C LEU A 141 3.35 -27.76 -4.22
N ASP A 142 3.94 -28.15 -5.36
CA ASP A 142 4.19 -27.25 -6.50
C ASP A 142 2.91 -26.61 -7.01
N LYS A 143 1.83 -27.38 -7.17
CA LYS A 143 0.55 -26.88 -7.62
C LYS A 143 -0.06 -25.87 -6.64
N ALA A 144 0.07 -26.13 -5.35
CA ALA A 144 -0.37 -25.18 -4.32
C ALA A 144 0.48 -23.89 -4.31
N LYS A 145 1.78 -23.99 -4.64
CA LYS A 145 2.68 -22.84 -4.80
C LYS A 145 2.28 -21.98 -6.02
N GLU A 146 1.93 -22.60 -7.14
CA GLU A 146 1.47 -21.88 -8.35
C GLU A 146 0.25 -21.00 -8.06
N ILE A 147 -0.64 -21.37 -7.13
CA ILE A 147 -1.79 -20.57 -6.75
C ILE A 147 -1.34 -19.27 -6.08
N ILE A 148 -0.42 -19.34 -5.11
CA ILE A 148 0.06 -18.16 -4.38
C ILE A 148 0.80 -17.19 -5.30
N GLU A 149 1.56 -17.70 -6.26
CA GLU A 149 2.28 -16.93 -7.26
C GLU A 149 1.32 -16.35 -8.32
N GLY A 150 0.39 -17.15 -8.82
CA GLY A 150 -0.59 -16.76 -9.83
C GLY A 150 -1.57 -15.70 -9.37
N GLN A 151 -1.87 -15.62 -8.08
CA GLN A 151 -2.69 -14.57 -7.47
C GLN A 151 -1.87 -13.34 -7.07
N GLY A 152 -0.58 -13.27 -7.41
CA GLY A 152 0.27 -12.09 -7.24
C GLY A 152 0.71 -11.84 -5.80
N HIS A 153 0.63 -12.83 -4.91
CA HIS A 153 1.10 -12.68 -3.54
C HIS A 153 2.62 -12.69 -3.46
N SER A 154 3.20 -11.63 -2.89
CA SER A 154 4.64 -11.47 -2.69
C SER A 154 4.94 -10.74 -1.38
N GLY A 155 6.18 -10.83 -0.89
CA GLY A 155 6.60 -10.12 0.33
C GLY A 155 5.68 -10.40 1.52
N THR A 156 5.10 -9.35 2.10
CA THR A 156 4.24 -9.46 3.28
C THR A 156 2.97 -10.26 3.00
N SER A 157 2.32 -10.06 1.84
CA SER A 157 1.09 -10.79 1.51
C SER A 157 1.34 -12.29 1.32
N PHE A 158 2.48 -12.68 0.75
CA PHE A 158 2.92 -14.07 0.70
C PHE A 158 3.07 -14.67 2.11
N GLY A 159 3.70 -13.92 3.03
CA GLY A 159 3.84 -14.34 4.42
C GLY A 159 2.50 -14.54 5.14
N LEU A 160 1.51 -13.67 4.84
CA LEU A 160 0.15 -13.79 5.39
C LEU A 160 -0.56 -15.04 4.88
N VAL A 161 -0.56 -15.29 3.57
CA VAL A 161 -1.14 -16.53 3.00
C VAL A 161 -0.49 -17.78 3.62
N CYS A 162 0.84 -17.82 3.71
CA CYS A 162 1.55 -18.94 4.37
C CYS A 162 1.11 -19.15 5.82
N SER A 163 0.96 -18.06 6.58
CA SER A 163 0.50 -18.10 7.98
C SER A 163 -0.92 -18.64 8.10
N MET A 164 -1.81 -18.20 7.20
CA MET A 164 -3.19 -18.65 7.15
C MET A 164 -3.28 -20.13 6.76
N VAL A 165 -2.62 -20.55 5.68
CA VAL A 165 -2.59 -21.95 5.25
C VAL A 165 -2.06 -22.87 6.37
N LYS A 166 -0.98 -22.47 7.06
CA LYS A 166 -0.46 -23.21 8.23
C LYS A 166 -1.48 -23.33 9.36
N SER A 167 -2.33 -22.32 9.50
CA SER A 167 -3.31 -22.25 10.60
C SER A 167 -4.60 -23.02 10.34
N PHE A 168 -4.92 -23.28 9.06
CA PHE A 168 -6.23 -23.79 8.62
C PHE A 168 -6.15 -25.06 7.75
N CYS A 169 -4.96 -25.67 7.62
CA CYS A 169 -4.76 -26.89 6.85
C CYS A 169 -3.86 -27.89 7.60
N ASN A 170 -4.23 -29.17 7.61
CA ASN A 170 -3.41 -30.24 8.22
C ASN A 170 -2.03 -30.34 7.55
N ARG A 171 -1.95 -30.17 6.22
CA ARG A 171 -0.72 -30.12 5.44
C ARG A 171 -0.05 -28.74 5.39
N GLY A 172 -0.61 -27.76 6.09
CA GLY A 172 -0.14 -26.38 6.01
C GLY A 172 1.30 -26.17 6.48
N ALA A 173 1.75 -26.90 7.50
CA ALA A 173 3.14 -26.84 7.95
C ALA A 173 4.12 -27.40 6.91
N GLU A 174 3.76 -28.49 6.24
CA GLU A 174 4.50 -29.11 5.12
C GLU A 174 4.61 -28.13 3.95
N PHE A 175 3.49 -27.53 3.54
CA PHE A 175 3.44 -26.52 2.49
C PHE A 175 4.34 -25.31 2.80
N VAL A 176 4.25 -24.74 4.00
CA VAL A 176 5.07 -23.59 4.39
C VAL A 176 6.56 -23.92 4.42
N ALA A 177 6.94 -25.13 4.82
CA ALA A 177 8.33 -25.56 4.78
C ALA A 177 8.86 -25.72 3.34
N TYR A 178 7.97 -26.08 2.41
CA TYR A 178 8.30 -26.24 0.99
C TYR A 178 8.51 -24.92 0.26
N VAL A 179 7.68 -23.89 0.53
CA VAL A 179 7.69 -22.62 -0.21
C VAL A 179 8.68 -21.58 0.34
N ARG A 180 9.27 -21.80 1.50
CA ARG A 180 10.29 -20.95 2.16
C ARG A 180 11.69 -21.41 1.86
#